data_2d56647e72557fb43dda738fe1464583
#
_entry.id   2d56647e72557fb43dda738fe1464583
#
_cell.length_a   1.000
_cell.length_b   1.000
_cell.length_c   1.000
_cell.angle_alpha   90.00
_cell.angle_beta   90.00
_cell.angle_gamma   90.00
#
_symmetry.space_group_name_H-M   'P 1'
#
loop_
_entity.id
_entity.type
_entity.pdbx_description
1 polymer ?
#
loop_
_entity_poly.entity_id
_entity_poly.type
_entity_poly.pdbx_seq_one_letter_code
_entity_poly.pdbx_strand_id
1 'polypeptide(L)'
;GLWSLPQGVSYNSYLLVGSDAVALVDTVEMDFFFEYLAKLKVVLGERPIDYLIINHMEPDHSGSISLIRKYYPQIKLIGNKKTMEMLEGFYSEKSENDVVVTDGATLSLGGLELSFHLTPMLHWPETMMTYESVNGVLFSGDAFGCFGALNGHVKDEVIDVEPYWREMERYYAAILGKYGAQVQAGLKKLSSLKVNMICSTHGPVWQKHLSEAIAIYDRLSSGKTEKGLVICYGSMYGNTERMAEALAEGAAEAGMQKIVIHNLSVSETSFVLADVFRYDTLAIGSPTYNGGVFPLVEDFFARLSERIVSNHKLGLFGGYTWSSQAVKKMMAYNEKMKMQLIDKTVEWKQGVSQDSLSKVKELGRL
;
A
#
# COMPACT_ATOMS: atom_id res chain seq x y z
N GLY A 1 0.12 4.36 14.41
CA GLY A 1 0.54 4.57 13.03
C GLY A 1 -0.41 5.46 12.24
N LEU A 2 -0.08 5.75 10.99
CA LEU A 2 -0.88 6.60 10.11
C LEU A 2 -2.18 5.90 9.64
N TRP A 3 -2.12 4.59 9.47
CA TRP A 3 -3.22 3.77 8.94
C TRP A 3 -3.86 2.92 10.04
N SER A 4 -5.16 2.81 10.00
CA SER A 4 -5.89 1.90 10.89
C SER A 4 -5.65 0.45 10.49
N LEU A 5 -5.45 -0.43 11.45
CA LEU A 5 -5.17 -1.85 11.24
C LEU A 5 -6.20 -2.72 11.99
N PRO A 6 -7.48 -2.66 11.62
CA PRO A 6 -8.54 -3.38 12.35
C PRO A 6 -8.36 -4.90 12.29
N GLN A 7 -7.68 -5.41 11.26
CA GLN A 7 -7.35 -6.84 11.09
C GLN A 7 -5.90 -7.14 11.48
N GLY A 8 -5.18 -6.17 12.09
CA GLY A 8 -3.77 -6.31 12.40
C GLY A 8 -2.86 -6.22 11.17
N VAL A 9 -1.62 -6.62 11.36
CA VAL A 9 -0.58 -6.76 10.34
C VAL A 9 0.40 -7.82 10.78
N SER A 10 1.00 -8.56 9.85
CA SER A 10 2.12 -9.46 10.14
C SER A 10 3.45 -8.79 9.82
N TYR A 11 4.50 -9.13 10.57
CA TYR A 11 5.88 -8.80 10.26
C TYR A 11 6.60 -10.11 9.96
N ASN A 12 6.92 -10.34 8.71
CA ASN A 12 7.54 -11.58 8.27
C ASN A 12 9.05 -11.37 8.08
N SER A 13 9.83 -12.27 8.67
CA SER A 13 11.25 -12.43 8.45
C SER A 13 11.51 -13.87 8.06
N TYR A 14 12.51 -14.10 7.24
CA TYR A 14 12.72 -15.42 6.64
C TYR A 14 14.12 -15.93 6.92
N LEU A 15 14.23 -17.22 7.24
CA LEU A 15 15.48 -17.89 7.52
C LEU A 15 15.80 -18.88 6.41
N LEU A 16 16.98 -18.73 5.80
CA LEU A 16 17.52 -19.63 4.78
C LEU A 16 18.68 -20.43 5.36
N VAL A 17 18.54 -21.74 5.34
CA VAL A 17 19.52 -22.65 5.92
C VAL A 17 20.18 -23.46 4.81
N GLY A 18 21.33 -22.98 4.34
CA GLY A 18 22.19 -23.72 3.40
C GLY A 18 23.09 -24.73 4.10
N SER A 19 23.87 -25.48 3.33
CA SER A 19 24.86 -26.40 3.88
C SER A 19 26.07 -25.66 4.50
N ASP A 20 26.44 -24.52 3.92
CA ASP A 20 27.66 -23.78 4.25
C ASP A 20 27.42 -22.57 5.14
N ALA A 21 26.22 -21.92 4.99
CA ALA A 21 25.88 -20.72 5.71
C ALA A 21 24.36 -20.59 5.96
N VAL A 22 24.02 -19.77 6.95
CA VAL A 22 22.65 -19.40 7.32
C VAL A 22 22.45 -17.91 7.07
N ALA A 23 21.39 -17.55 6.35
CA ALA A 23 21.01 -16.17 6.14
C ALA A 23 19.61 -15.87 6.70
N LEU A 24 19.50 -14.73 7.34
CA LEU A 24 18.23 -14.13 7.77
C LEU A 24 17.87 -13.03 6.77
N VAL A 25 16.62 -12.94 6.35
CA VAL A 25 16.10 -11.89 5.45
C VAL A 25 15.15 -11.00 6.21
N ASP A 26 15.50 -9.73 6.31
CA ASP A 26 14.85 -8.69 7.10
C ASP A 26 14.68 -9.08 8.58
N THR A 27 14.22 -8.15 9.41
CA THR A 27 13.88 -8.39 10.80
C THR A 27 12.42 -8.00 11.08
N VAL A 28 12.10 -7.70 12.31
CA VAL A 28 10.76 -7.27 12.74
C VAL A 28 10.86 -5.98 13.56
N GLU A 29 9.75 -5.33 13.79
CA GLU A 29 9.65 -4.20 14.70
C GLU A 29 10.22 -4.57 16.09
N MET A 30 10.91 -3.63 16.73
CA MET A 30 11.65 -3.86 17.96
C MET A 30 10.78 -4.38 19.12
N ASP A 31 9.52 -3.99 19.19
CA ASP A 31 8.59 -4.42 20.23
C ASP A 31 8.34 -5.92 20.23
N PHE A 32 8.53 -6.59 19.09
CA PHE A 32 8.36 -8.04 18.92
C PHE A 32 9.67 -8.83 18.99
N PHE A 33 10.79 -8.17 19.28
CA PHE A 33 12.12 -8.79 19.20
C PHE A 33 12.25 -10.08 20.02
N PHE A 34 11.80 -10.11 21.27
CA PHE A 34 12.02 -11.28 22.14
C PHE A 34 11.21 -12.50 21.68
N GLU A 35 9.99 -12.29 21.19
CA GLU A 35 9.18 -13.35 20.57
C GLU A 35 9.87 -13.87 19.29
N TYR A 36 10.33 -12.96 18.47
CA TYR A 36 11.09 -13.25 17.25
C TYR A 36 12.37 -14.05 17.54
N LEU A 37 13.17 -13.61 18.50
CA LEU A 37 14.38 -14.33 18.92
C LEU A 37 14.08 -15.74 19.43
N ALA A 38 13.01 -15.91 20.19
CA ALA A 38 12.58 -17.24 20.67
C ALA A 38 12.24 -18.17 19.49
N LYS A 39 11.52 -17.68 18.48
CA LYS A 39 11.22 -18.44 17.24
C LYS A 39 12.49 -18.81 16.47
N LEU A 40 13.43 -17.86 16.31
CA LEU A 40 14.73 -18.13 15.67
C LEU A 40 15.51 -19.24 16.39
N LYS A 41 15.58 -19.21 17.71
CA LYS A 41 16.28 -20.24 18.50
C LYS A 41 15.64 -21.62 18.38
N VAL A 42 14.32 -21.70 18.28
CA VAL A 42 13.62 -22.98 18.07
C VAL A 42 14.02 -23.61 16.73
N VAL A 43 14.14 -22.80 15.67
CA VAL A 43 14.49 -23.31 14.34
C VAL A 43 15.98 -23.58 14.18
N LEU A 44 16.82 -22.71 14.71
CA LEU A 44 18.27 -22.77 14.53
C LEU A 44 18.97 -23.76 15.50
N GLY A 45 18.41 -23.96 16.71
CA GLY A 45 19.15 -24.59 17.80
C GLY A 45 20.42 -23.76 18.11
N GLU A 46 21.59 -24.41 18.05
CA GLU A 46 22.90 -23.79 18.31
C GLU A 46 23.57 -23.24 17.04
N ARG A 47 22.94 -23.32 15.87
CA ARG A 47 23.53 -22.83 14.62
C ARG A 47 23.64 -21.31 14.63
N PRO A 48 24.79 -20.74 14.20
CA PRO A 48 24.94 -19.30 14.04
C PRO A 48 24.12 -18.79 12.84
N ILE A 49 23.88 -17.49 12.82
CA ILE A 49 23.41 -16.77 11.62
C ILE A 49 24.65 -16.07 11.03
N ASP A 50 25.00 -16.39 9.80
CA ASP A 50 26.17 -15.83 9.12
C ASP A 50 25.86 -14.47 8.49
N TYR A 51 24.64 -14.33 7.93
CA TYR A 51 24.23 -13.14 7.20
C TYR A 51 22.85 -12.63 7.64
N LEU A 52 22.69 -11.30 7.69
CA LEU A 52 21.40 -10.64 7.70
C LEU A 52 21.28 -9.81 6.43
N ILE A 53 20.40 -10.22 5.55
CA ILE A 53 20.06 -9.53 4.31
C ILE A 53 18.98 -8.52 4.60
N ILE A 54 19.20 -7.26 4.24
CA ILE A 54 18.28 -6.15 4.49
C ILE A 54 17.70 -5.70 3.14
N ASN A 55 16.49 -6.12 2.86
CA ASN A 55 15.76 -5.68 1.67
C ASN A 55 15.18 -4.28 1.85
N HIS A 56 14.77 -3.92 3.10
CA HIS A 56 14.14 -2.66 3.40
C HIS A 56 14.50 -2.12 4.79
N MET A 57 14.66 -0.79 4.89
CA MET A 57 15.16 -0.12 6.09
C MET A 57 14.06 0.55 6.94
N GLU A 58 12.78 0.44 6.55
CA GLU A 58 11.71 0.93 7.42
C GLU A 58 11.77 0.24 8.78
N PRO A 59 11.55 0.98 9.90
CA PRO A 59 11.79 0.45 11.25
C PRO A 59 11.03 -0.83 11.62
N ASP A 60 9.90 -1.11 11.00
CA ASP A 60 9.15 -2.35 11.21
C ASP A 60 9.83 -3.60 10.61
N HIS A 61 10.85 -3.41 9.75
CA HIS A 61 11.69 -4.48 9.20
C HIS A 61 13.13 -4.36 9.67
N SER A 62 13.58 -3.19 10.12
CA SER A 62 14.96 -2.93 10.50
C SER A 62 15.16 -2.68 11.99
N GLY A 63 14.09 -2.42 12.75
CA GLY A 63 14.18 -2.03 14.17
C GLY A 63 14.86 -3.03 15.09
N SER A 64 14.87 -4.30 14.73
CA SER A 64 15.53 -5.36 15.51
C SER A 64 16.99 -5.63 15.12
N ILE A 65 17.55 -4.94 14.12
CA ILE A 65 18.91 -5.21 13.60
C ILE A 65 19.98 -5.12 14.68
N SER A 66 20.00 -4.02 15.47
CA SER A 66 20.99 -3.84 16.52
C SER A 66 20.92 -4.89 17.61
N LEU A 67 19.70 -5.38 17.90
CA LEU A 67 19.52 -6.46 18.87
C LEU A 67 19.96 -7.80 18.29
N ILE A 68 19.64 -8.11 17.03
CA ILE A 68 20.14 -9.31 16.34
C ILE A 68 21.66 -9.33 16.37
N ARG A 69 22.33 -8.22 16.05
CA ARG A 69 23.82 -8.14 16.09
C ARG A 69 24.38 -8.38 17.50
N LYS A 70 23.70 -7.99 18.57
CA LYS A 70 24.10 -8.30 19.95
C LYS A 70 24.03 -9.81 20.27
N TYR A 71 23.00 -10.49 19.77
CA TYR A 71 22.81 -11.93 20.02
C TYR A 71 23.65 -12.80 19.06
N TYR A 72 23.96 -12.29 17.87
CA TYR A 72 24.75 -12.94 16.83
C TYR A 72 25.89 -12.00 16.40
N PRO A 73 26.92 -11.77 17.25
CA PRO A 73 27.93 -10.72 17.02
C PRO A 73 28.82 -10.94 15.79
N GLN A 74 28.80 -12.14 15.22
CA GLN A 74 29.55 -12.48 14.01
C GLN A 74 28.75 -12.26 12.71
N ILE A 75 27.46 -11.91 12.83
CA ILE A 75 26.60 -11.71 11.69
C ILE A 75 27.12 -10.58 10.80
N LYS A 76 27.16 -10.82 9.48
CA LYS A 76 27.48 -9.79 8.48
C LYS A 76 26.18 -9.25 7.91
N LEU A 77 26.01 -7.94 7.92
CA LEU A 77 24.87 -7.30 7.27
C LEU A 77 25.12 -7.20 5.77
N ILE A 78 24.08 -7.51 4.99
CA ILE A 78 24.10 -7.43 3.53
C ILE A 78 23.02 -6.44 3.09
N GLY A 79 23.42 -5.43 2.33
CA GLY A 79 22.50 -4.45 1.77
C GLY A 79 23.19 -3.62 0.70
N ASN A 80 22.48 -2.78 0.00
CA ASN A 80 23.12 -1.87 -0.95
C ASN A 80 23.71 -0.64 -0.23
N LYS A 81 24.38 0.23 -1.00
CA LYS A 81 25.07 1.41 -0.43
C LYS A 81 24.14 2.30 0.40
N LYS A 82 22.90 2.53 -0.06
CA LYS A 82 21.92 3.36 0.67
C LYS A 82 21.43 2.69 1.94
N THR A 83 21.28 1.37 1.93
CA THR A 83 20.97 0.57 3.14
C THR A 83 22.04 0.83 4.20
N MET A 84 23.35 0.78 3.86
CA MET A 84 24.42 1.02 4.80
C MET A 84 24.45 2.46 5.33
N GLU A 85 24.17 3.44 4.46
CA GLU A 85 24.03 4.84 4.88
C GLU A 85 22.87 5.02 5.88
N MET A 86 21.74 4.35 5.66
CA MET A 86 20.57 4.38 6.56
C MET A 86 20.83 3.63 7.88
N LEU A 87 21.54 2.50 7.85
CA LEU A 87 21.95 1.80 9.06
C LEU A 87 22.79 2.68 9.99
N GLU A 88 23.77 3.39 9.43
CA GLU A 88 24.56 4.36 10.19
C GLU A 88 23.69 5.50 10.71
N GLY A 89 22.78 6.02 9.89
CA GLY A 89 21.89 7.13 10.24
C GLY A 89 20.82 6.80 11.29
N PHE A 90 20.16 5.66 11.18
CA PHE A 90 19.10 5.25 12.10
C PHE A 90 19.61 4.61 13.39
N TYR A 91 20.64 3.77 13.29
CA TYR A 91 21.02 2.87 14.37
C TYR A 91 22.48 3.03 14.83
N SER A 92 23.26 3.92 14.19
CA SER A 92 24.71 4.06 14.41
C SER A 92 25.45 2.71 14.23
N GLU A 93 24.92 1.84 13.37
CA GLU A 93 25.48 0.54 13.05
C GLU A 93 26.41 0.64 11.86
N LYS A 94 27.64 0.17 12.03
CA LYS A 94 28.65 0.10 10.98
C LYS A 94 29.68 -0.99 11.32
N SER A 95 30.04 -1.78 10.34
CA SER A 95 31.10 -2.77 10.47
C SER A 95 31.84 -2.90 9.15
N GLU A 96 33.19 -3.07 9.24
CA GLU A 96 34.05 -3.36 8.07
C GLU A 96 33.72 -4.74 7.45
N ASN A 97 33.02 -5.61 8.19
CA ASN A 97 32.63 -6.94 7.73
C ASN A 97 31.30 -6.95 6.99
N ASP A 98 30.59 -5.82 6.97
CA ASP A 98 29.31 -5.72 6.26
C ASP A 98 29.52 -5.70 4.74
N VAL A 99 28.59 -6.30 4.01
CA VAL A 99 28.72 -6.55 2.57
C VAL A 99 27.81 -5.60 1.80
N VAL A 100 28.40 -4.74 0.98
CA VAL A 100 27.65 -3.86 0.07
C VAL A 100 27.43 -4.59 -1.24
N VAL A 101 26.16 -4.80 -1.60
CA VAL A 101 25.78 -5.46 -2.85
C VAL A 101 25.33 -4.46 -3.91
N THR A 102 25.53 -4.85 -5.16
CA THR A 102 25.04 -4.14 -6.35
C THR A 102 23.93 -4.96 -7.04
N ASP A 103 23.26 -4.35 -8.00
CA ASP A 103 22.19 -5.03 -8.77
C ASP A 103 22.75 -6.26 -9.50
N GLY A 104 22.14 -7.42 -9.30
CA GLY A 104 22.57 -8.70 -9.85
C GLY A 104 23.72 -9.39 -9.12
N ALA A 105 24.23 -8.82 -8.02
CA ALA A 105 25.22 -9.52 -7.18
C ALA A 105 24.64 -10.82 -6.62
N THR A 106 25.50 -11.80 -6.37
CA THR A 106 25.09 -13.14 -5.91
C THR A 106 25.77 -13.56 -4.61
N LEU A 107 25.13 -14.48 -3.88
CA LEU A 107 25.65 -15.10 -2.67
C LEU A 107 25.22 -16.56 -2.63
N SER A 108 26.17 -17.47 -2.46
CA SER A 108 25.89 -18.88 -2.21
C SER A 108 25.85 -19.17 -0.71
N LEU A 109 24.89 -19.96 -0.27
CA LEU A 109 24.78 -20.47 1.09
C LEU A 109 25.10 -21.97 1.18
N GLY A 110 25.57 -22.56 0.08
CA GLY A 110 25.73 -24.00 -0.06
C GLY A 110 24.38 -24.68 -0.37
N GLY A 111 24.15 -24.93 -1.67
CA GLY A 111 22.90 -25.51 -2.16
C GLY A 111 21.73 -24.54 -2.29
N LEU A 112 21.85 -23.30 -1.82
CA LEU A 112 20.96 -22.18 -2.08
C LEU A 112 21.75 -21.06 -2.72
N GLU A 113 21.25 -20.53 -3.85
CA GLU A 113 21.92 -19.49 -4.62
C GLU A 113 21.06 -18.23 -4.65
N LEU A 114 21.55 -17.17 -4.02
CA LEU A 114 20.85 -15.89 -3.92
C LEU A 114 21.36 -14.89 -4.96
N SER A 115 20.44 -14.05 -5.45
CA SER A 115 20.77 -12.85 -6.24
C SER A 115 19.99 -11.66 -5.73
N PHE A 116 20.61 -10.46 -5.80
CA PHE A 116 20.06 -9.23 -5.26
C PHE A 116 19.60 -8.33 -6.39
N HIS A 117 18.35 -7.88 -6.34
CA HIS A 117 17.70 -7.07 -7.37
C HIS A 117 17.30 -5.72 -6.78
N LEU A 118 17.99 -4.66 -7.17
CA LEU A 118 17.66 -3.32 -6.68
C LEU A 118 16.33 -2.83 -7.28
N THR A 119 15.43 -2.41 -6.42
CA THR A 119 14.10 -1.89 -6.77
C THR A 119 13.87 -0.53 -6.09
N PRO A 120 14.70 0.49 -6.41
CA PRO A 120 14.67 1.76 -5.71
C PRO A 120 13.30 2.44 -5.81
N MET A 121 12.86 3.06 -4.69
CA MET A 121 11.54 3.68 -4.54
C MET A 121 10.36 2.71 -4.61
N LEU A 122 10.59 1.44 -4.31
CA LEU A 122 9.54 0.46 -4.13
C LEU A 122 9.48 -0.04 -2.65
N HIS A 123 9.19 0.81 -1.59
CA HIS A 123 8.76 2.23 -1.76
C HIS A 123 9.79 3.25 -1.26
N TRP A 124 10.92 2.83 -0.72
CA TRP A 124 12.05 3.67 -0.29
C TRP A 124 13.25 3.56 -1.26
N PRO A 125 14.20 4.52 -1.21
CA PRO A 125 15.27 4.60 -2.20
C PRO A 125 16.30 3.46 -2.13
N GLU A 126 16.40 2.75 -1.00
CA GLU A 126 17.32 1.65 -0.78
C GLU A 126 16.70 0.28 -1.06
N THR A 127 15.39 0.18 -1.29
CA THR A 127 14.73 -1.12 -1.44
C THR A 127 15.38 -2.01 -2.48
N MET A 128 15.50 -3.27 -2.12
CA MET A 128 15.91 -4.36 -3.01
C MET A 128 15.07 -5.60 -2.74
N MET A 129 15.14 -6.56 -3.63
CA MET A 129 14.56 -7.88 -3.48
C MET A 129 15.67 -8.92 -3.54
N THR A 130 15.52 -10.00 -2.78
CA THR A 130 16.44 -11.14 -2.80
C THR A 130 15.73 -12.31 -3.48
N TYR A 131 16.38 -12.91 -4.47
CA TYR A 131 15.83 -14.07 -5.19
C TYR A 131 16.71 -15.29 -4.96
N GLU A 132 16.12 -16.38 -4.50
CA GLU A 132 16.72 -17.70 -4.36
C GLU A 132 16.37 -18.54 -5.59
N SER A 133 17.38 -18.88 -6.40
CA SER A 133 17.17 -19.41 -7.75
C SER A 133 16.95 -20.90 -7.84
N VAL A 134 17.34 -21.68 -6.82
CA VAL A 134 17.21 -23.15 -6.84
C VAL A 134 15.73 -23.56 -6.70
N ASN A 135 15.00 -22.93 -5.79
CA ASN A 135 13.59 -23.20 -5.55
C ASN A 135 12.65 -22.15 -6.18
N GLY A 136 13.19 -21.05 -6.67
CA GLY A 136 12.42 -19.96 -7.26
C GLY A 136 11.68 -19.11 -6.23
N VAL A 137 12.32 -18.79 -5.11
CA VAL A 137 11.73 -18.01 -4.01
C VAL A 137 12.16 -16.56 -4.09
N LEU A 138 11.20 -15.66 -4.12
CA LEU A 138 11.42 -14.21 -4.11
C LEU A 138 11.08 -13.64 -2.73
N PHE A 139 12.06 -13.05 -2.06
CA PHE A 139 11.89 -12.22 -0.87
C PHE A 139 11.73 -10.77 -1.32
N SER A 140 10.50 -10.30 -1.32
CA SER A 140 10.12 -9.08 -2.06
C SER A 140 10.12 -7.81 -1.21
N GLY A 141 10.47 -7.89 0.07
CA GLY A 141 10.21 -6.78 1.00
C GLY A 141 8.71 -6.48 1.04
N ASP A 142 8.34 -5.23 1.02
CA ASP A 142 6.95 -4.76 1.09
C ASP A 142 6.12 -5.03 -0.16
N ALA A 143 6.77 -5.25 -1.30
CA ALA A 143 6.04 -5.56 -2.52
C ALA A 143 5.27 -6.88 -2.37
N PHE A 144 4.05 -6.90 -2.88
CA PHE A 144 3.07 -7.98 -2.73
C PHE A 144 2.58 -8.21 -1.29
N GLY A 145 2.92 -7.29 -0.37
CA GLY A 145 2.42 -7.28 0.99
C GLY A 145 0.95 -6.88 1.08
N CYS A 146 0.34 -7.21 2.19
CA CYS A 146 -1.01 -6.79 2.54
C CYS A 146 -1.15 -6.56 4.05
N PHE A 147 -2.12 -5.75 4.45
CA PHE A 147 -2.55 -5.72 5.83
C PHE A 147 -3.25 -7.03 6.23
N GLY A 148 -3.46 -7.22 7.50
CA GLY A 148 -4.09 -8.41 8.07
C GLY A 148 -3.09 -9.31 8.80
N ALA A 149 -3.45 -9.70 10.03
CA ALA A 149 -2.69 -10.68 10.80
C ALA A 149 -2.90 -12.09 10.22
N LEU A 150 -1.90 -12.95 10.41
CA LEU A 150 -1.95 -14.34 9.99
C LEU A 150 -2.37 -15.23 11.17
N ASN A 151 -3.36 -16.09 10.96
CA ASN A 151 -3.91 -16.98 12.00
C ASN A 151 -3.29 -18.38 11.91
N GLY A 152 -2.05 -18.53 12.41
CA GLY A 152 -1.40 -19.82 12.60
C GLY A 152 -0.72 -20.41 11.36
N HIS A 153 -1.14 -20.05 10.15
CA HIS A 153 -0.51 -20.45 8.89
C HIS A 153 -0.09 -19.23 8.09
N VAL A 154 1.01 -19.37 7.35
CA VAL A 154 1.58 -18.28 6.54
C VAL A 154 1.38 -18.48 5.04
N LYS A 155 1.16 -19.72 4.58
CA LYS A 155 1.02 -20.03 3.16
C LYS A 155 -0.42 -19.87 2.69
N ASP A 156 -0.57 -19.27 1.53
CA ASP A 156 -1.85 -18.99 0.86
C ASP A 156 -2.64 -20.24 0.47
N GLU A 157 -2.01 -21.40 0.38
CA GLU A 157 -2.68 -22.67 0.10
C GLU A 157 -3.47 -23.25 1.29
N VAL A 158 -3.18 -22.76 2.52
CA VAL A 158 -3.72 -23.34 3.77
C VAL A 158 -4.71 -22.39 4.46
N ILE A 159 -4.63 -21.09 4.15
CA ILE A 159 -5.49 -20.06 4.73
C ILE A 159 -6.64 -19.67 3.79
N ASP A 160 -7.70 -19.07 4.33
CA ASP A 160 -8.69 -18.37 3.52
C ASP A 160 -8.07 -17.06 3.02
N VAL A 161 -7.83 -16.95 1.71
CA VAL A 161 -7.17 -15.80 1.07
C VAL A 161 -8.12 -14.64 0.75
N GLU A 162 -9.44 -14.87 0.73
CA GLU A 162 -10.42 -13.86 0.31
C GLU A 162 -10.30 -12.52 1.06
N PRO A 163 -10.14 -12.49 2.39
CA PRO A 163 -9.97 -11.22 3.11
C PRO A 163 -8.70 -10.48 2.73
N TYR A 164 -7.63 -11.19 2.33
CA TYR A 164 -6.33 -10.58 2.05
C TYR A 164 -6.28 -9.85 0.70
N TRP A 165 -7.13 -10.19 -0.27
CA TRP A 165 -7.18 -9.46 -1.55
C TRP A 165 -7.55 -8.00 -1.36
N ARG A 166 -8.57 -7.75 -0.54
CA ARG A 166 -8.98 -6.38 -0.20
C ARG A 166 -7.91 -5.66 0.61
N GLU A 167 -7.27 -6.34 1.52
CA GLU A 167 -6.18 -5.80 2.33
C GLU A 167 -4.91 -5.53 1.49
N MET A 168 -4.65 -6.30 0.44
CA MET A 168 -3.59 -6.05 -0.54
C MET A 168 -3.87 -4.78 -1.36
N GLU A 169 -5.09 -4.61 -1.87
CA GLU A 169 -5.48 -3.38 -2.57
C GLU A 169 -5.35 -2.14 -1.65
N ARG A 170 -5.75 -2.28 -0.40
CA ARG A 170 -5.66 -1.23 0.62
C ARG A 170 -4.19 -0.90 0.97
N TYR A 171 -3.37 -1.92 1.15
CA TYR A 171 -1.94 -1.77 1.38
C TYR A 171 -1.27 -1.06 0.20
N TYR A 172 -1.53 -1.52 -1.02
CA TYR A 172 -1.02 -0.88 -2.23
C TYR A 172 -1.40 0.61 -2.30
N ALA A 173 -2.68 0.93 -2.18
CA ALA A 173 -3.16 2.31 -2.26
C ALA A 173 -2.56 3.23 -1.17
N ALA A 174 -2.38 2.70 0.04
CA ALA A 174 -1.84 3.43 1.18
C ALA A 174 -0.32 3.65 1.08
N ILE A 175 0.44 2.62 0.73
CA ILE A 175 1.92 2.57 0.81
C ILE A 175 2.57 2.81 -0.56
N LEU A 176 2.08 2.14 -1.60
CA LEU A 176 2.71 2.11 -2.94
C LEU A 176 2.02 3.01 -3.97
N GLY A 177 0.88 3.60 -3.67
CA GLY A 177 0.03 4.30 -4.64
C GLY A 177 0.70 5.47 -5.37
N LYS A 178 1.78 6.04 -4.82
CA LYS A 178 2.61 7.06 -5.46
C LYS A 178 3.59 6.47 -6.49
N TYR A 179 3.96 5.21 -6.34
CA TYR A 179 5.14 4.60 -6.98
C TYR A 179 4.77 3.61 -8.09
N GLY A 180 3.65 3.79 -8.76
CA GLY A 180 3.17 2.89 -9.82
C GLY A 180 4.22 2.60 -10.91
N ALA A 181 4.96 3.61 -11.37
CA ALA A 181 6.02 3.43 -12.37
C ALA A 181 7.18 2.55 -11.85
N GLN A 182 7.54 2.69 -10.57
CA GLN A 182 8.58 1.88 -9.94
C GLN A 182 8.10 0.44 -9.73
N VAL A 183 6.83 0.24 -9.37
CA VAL A 183 6.22 -1.10 -9.32
C VAL A 183 6.27 -1.77 -10.70
N GLN A 184 5.87 -1.06 -11.77
CA GLN A 184 5.95 -1.59 -13.14
C GLN A 184 7.37 -1.93 -13.55
N ALA A 185 8.36 -1.09 -13.20
CA ALA A 185 9.77 -1.39 -13.44
C ALA A 185 10.24 -2.64 -12.68
N GLY A 186 9.82 -2.78 -11.42
CA GLY A 186 10.07 -3.98 -10.61
C GLY A 186 9.46 -5.25 -11.23
N LEU A 187 8.18 -5.22 -11.62
CA LEU A 187 7.50 -6.33 -12.29
C LEU A 187 8.22 -6.74 -13.59
N LYS A 188 8.64 -5.75 -14.39
CA LYS A 188 9.42 -6.01 -15.62
C LYS A 188 10.76 -6.68 -15.30
N LYS A 189 11.48 -6.23 -14.27
CA LYS A 189 12.75 -6.85 -13.84
C LYS A 189 12.52 -8.29 -13.39
N LEU A 190 11.49 -8.56 -12.62
CA LEU A 190 11.16 -9.89 -12.12
C LEU A 190 10.62 -10.85 -13.19
N SER A 191 10.11 -10.35 -14.31
CA SER A 191 9.56 -11.19 -15.39
C SER A 191 10.60 -12.12 -16.04
N SER A 192 11.90 -11.84 -15.86
CA SER A 192 12.99 -12.71 -16.32
C SER A 192 13.33 -13.83 -15.33
N LEU A 193 12.78 -13.80 -14.12
CA LEU A 193 13.04 -14.78 -13.07
C LEU A 193 11.93 -15.84 -13.05
N LYS A 194 12.30 -17.08 -12.76
CA LYS A 194 11.33 -18.15 -12.56
C LYS A 194 10.86 -18.13 -11.09
N VAL A 195 9.90 -17.26 -10.78
CA VAL A 195 9.35 -17.16 -9.43
C VAL A 195 8.27 -18.20 -9.22
N ASN A 196 8.44 -19.05 -8.20
CA ASN A 196 7.47 -20.06 -7.78
C ASN A 196 6.79 -19.67 -6.45
N MET A 197 7.39 -18.77 -5.67
CA MET A 197 6.90 -18.32 -4.37
C MET A 197 7.34 -16.89 -4.11
N ILE A 198 6.45 -16.06 -3.56
CA ILE A 198 6.77 -14.73 -3.06
C ILE A 198 6.62 -14.70 -1.54
N CYS A 199 7.69 -14.28 -0.88
CA CYS A 199 7.81 -14.10 0.56
C CYS A 199 7.90 -12.60 0.86
N SER A 200 6.75 -11.96 1.09
CA SER A 200 6.67 -10.53 1.44
C SER A 200 6.81 -10.32 2.95
N THR A 201 7.16 -9.11 3.34
CA THR A 201 7.32 -8.73 4.76
C THR A 201 5.97 -8.62 5.50
N HIS A 202 4.86 -8.49 4.77
CA HIS A 202 3.52 -8.42 5.32
C HIS A 202 2.55 -9.36 4.59
N GLY A 203 1.65 -9.99 5.35
CA GLY A 203 0.62 -10.86 4.80
C GLY A 203 1.10 -12.28 4.46
N PRO A 204 0.34 -13.03 3.65
CA PRO A 204 0.63 -14.41 3.28
C PRO A 204 1.88 -14.58 2.42
N VAL A 205 2.47 -15.76 2.49
CA VAL A 205 3.41 -16.25 1.48
C VAL A 205 2.61 -16.73 0.28
N TRP A 206 2.83 -16.11 -0.87
CA TRP A 206 2.10 -16.38 -2.10
C TRP A 206 2.77 -17.49 -2.91
N GLN A 207 2.12 -18.61 -3.07
CA GLN A 207 2.58 -19.74 -3.86
C GLN A 207 1.47 -20.28 -4.77
N LYS A 208 0.33 -20.67 -4.21
CA LYS A 208 -0.83 -21.15 -4.95
C LYS A 208 -1.51 -20.04 -5.75
N HIS A 209 -1.64 -18.87 -5.16
CA HIS A 209 -2.28 -17.67 -5.74
C HIS A 209 -1.27 -16.60 -6.19
N LEU A 210 -0.08 -17.05 -6.60
CA LEU A 210 1.01 -16.18 -7.05
C LEU A 210 0.61 -15.27 -8.22
N SER A 211 -0.10 -15.82 -9.20
CA SER A 211 -0.55 -15.11 -10.39
C SER A 211 -1.56 -14.02 -10.07
N GLU A 212 -2.47 -14.28 -9.14
CA GLU A 212 -3.48 -13.32 -8.68
C GLU A 212 -2.83 -12.14 -7.94
N ALA A 213 -1.88 -12.43 -7.04
CA ALA A 213 -1.13 -11.39 -6.33
C ALA A 213 -0.37 -10.48 -7.30
N ILE A 214 0.33 -11.06 -8.28
CA ILE A 214 1.04 -10.30 -9.33
C ILE A 214 0.05 -9.49 -10.17
N ALA A 215 -1.09 -10.07 -10.55
CA ALA A 215 -2.09 -9.40 -11.38
C ALA A 215 -2.72 -8.18 -10.68
N ILE A 216 -2.95 -8.25 -9.35
CA ILE A 216 -3.43 -7.11 -8.55
C ILE A 216 -2.40 -5.97 -8.60
N TYR A 217 -1.12 -6.27 -8.36
CA TYR A 217 -0.06 -5.26 -8.39
C TYR A 217 0.14 -4.66 -9.80
N ASP A 218 0.08 -5.48 -10.85
CA ASP A 218 0.12 -4.99 -12.25
C ASP A 218 -1.07 -4.07 -12.56
N ARG A 219 -2.27 -4.48 -12.21
CA ARG A 219 -3.49 -3.70 -12.41
C ARG A 219 -3.40 -2.34 -11.72
N LEU A 220 -3.11 -2.31 -10.42
CA LEU A 220 -3.07 -1.09 -9.63
C LEU A 220 -1.95 -0.15 -10.08
N SER A 221 -0.76 -0.67 -10.36
CA SER A 221 0.41 0.12 -10.75
C SER A 221 0.35 0.63 -12.19
N SER A 222 -0.35 -0.05 -13.07
CA SER A 222 -0.62 0.43 -14.43
C SER A 222 -1.80 1.41 -14.52
N GLY A 223 -2.48 1.68 -13.38
CA GLY A 223 -3.63 2.57 -13.32
C GLY A 223 -4.89 2.00 -14.01
N LYS A 224 -4.95 0.69 -14.22
CA LYS A 224 -6.16 0.03 -14.71
C LYS A 224 -7.20 -0.04 -13.61
N THR A 225 -8.41 0.40 -13.92
CA THR A 225 -9.55 0.49 -12.99
C THR A 225 -10.71 -0.39 -13.45
N GLU A 226 -11.58 -0.73 -12.53
CA GLU A 226 -12.88 -1.35 -12.81
C GLU A 226 -13.95 -0.26 -13.00
N LYS A 227 -14.99 -0.55 -13.78
CA LYS A 227 -16.15 0.34 -13.89
C LYS A 227 -16.86 0.41 -12.54
N GLY A 228 -16.90 1.58 -11.93
CA GLY A 228 -17.55 1.81 -10.66
C GLY A 228 -17.48 3.25 -10.20
N LEU A 229 -18.29 3.60 -9.22
CA LEU A 229 -18.40 4.95 -8.67
C LEU A 229 -18.08 4.93 -7.18
N VAL A 230 -17.13 5.75 -6.78
CA VAL A 230 -16.83 6.06 -5.37
C VAL A 230 -17.37 7.45 -5.06
N ILE A 231 -18.24 7.56 -4.08
CA ILE A 231 -18.80 8.83 -3.61
C ILE A 231 -18.18 9.13 -2.24
N CYS A 232 -17.45 10.22 -2.14
CA CYS A 232 -16.84 10.69 -0.89
C CYS A 232 -17.47 12.00 -0.48
N TYR A 233 -17.87 12.13 0.78
CA TYR A 233 -18.44 13.38 1.23
C TYR A 233 -18.11 13.71 2.68
N GLY A 234 -18.11 15.01 2.99
CA GLY A 234 -18.21 15.53 4.35
C GLY A 234 -19.57 16.20 4.54
N SER A 235 -20.20 15.99 5.69
CA SER A 235 -21.49 16.60 6.00
C SER A 235 -21.55 17.03 7.46
N MET A 236 -22.14 18.22 7.72
CA MET A 236 -22.36 18.71 9.09
C MET A 236 -23.78 18.42 9.59
N TYR A 237 -24.78 18.64 8.76
CA TYR A 237 -26.20 18.58 9.12
C TYR A 237 -27.02 17.70 8.17
N GLY A 238 -26.37 16.75 7.48
CA GLY A 238 -27.03 15.77 6.61
C GLY A 238 -27.36 16.25 5.19
N ASN A 239 -27.17 17.54 4.84
CA ASN A 239 -27.52 18.02 3.50
C ASN A 239 -26.62 17.42 2.42
N THR A 240 -25.30 17.42 2.61
CA THR A 240 -24.35 16.81 1.66
C THR A 240 -24.54 15.30 1.56
N GLU A 241 -24.87 14.63 2.67
CA GLU A 241 -25.20 13.21 2.73
C GLU A 241 -26.40 12.88 1.84
N ARG A 242 -27.53 13.59 2.00
CA ARG A 242 -28.71 13.42 1.15
C ARG A 242 -28.40 13.63 -0.35
N MET A 243 -27.51 14.56 -0.67
CA MET A 243 -27.06 14.78 -2.03
C MET A 243 -26.19 13.63 -2.55
N ALA A 244 -25.30 13.07 -1.71
CA ALA A 244 -24.50 11.90 -2.05
C ALA A 244 -25.37 10.65 -2.30
N GLU A 245 -26.40 10.43 -1.49
CA GLU A 245 -27.37 9.36 -1.66
C GLU A 245 -28.16 9.53 -2.98
N ALA A 246 -28.65 10.74 -3.27
CA ALA A 246 -29.36 11.03 -4.50
C ALA A 246 -28.44 10.87 -5.76
N LEU A 247 -27.16 11.19 -5.64
CA LEU A 247 -26.17 10.92 -6.70
C LEU A 247 -26.04 9.42 -6.95
N ALA A 248 -25.94 8.63 -5.88
CA ALA A 248 -25.89 7.17 -5.97
C ALA A 248 -27.13 6.58 -6.63
N GLU A 249 -28.33 7.07 -6.26
CA GLU A 249 -29.59 6.67 -6.90
C GLU A 249 -29.55 6.98 -8.41
N GLY A 250 -29.12 8.18 -8.80
CA GLY A 250 -28.99 8.55 -10.21
C GLY A 250 -28.04 7.63 -10.98
N ALA A 251 -26.92 7.28 -10.39
CA ALA A 251 -25.96 6.35 -10.98
C ALA A 251 -26.53 4.93 -11.11
N ALA A 252 -27.23 4.45 -10.07
CA ALA A 252 -27.90 3.14 -10.10
C ALA A 252 -29.01 3.08 -11.17
N GLU A 253 -29.83 4.12 -11.30
CA GLU A 253 -30.85 4.26 -12.35
C GLU A 253 -30.23 4.24 -13.76
N ALA A 254 -29.00 4.73 -13.92
CA ALA A 254 -28.24 4.67 -15.18
C ALA A 254 -27.51 3.32 -15.38
N GLY A 255 -27.68 2.36 -14.48
CA GLY A 255 -27.13 1.02 -14.60
C GLY A 255 -25.73 0.82 -14.00
N MET A 256 -25.23 1.77 -13.19
CA MET A 256 -23.99 1.58 -12.44
C MET A 256 -24.19 0.50 -11.37
N GLN A 257 -23.46 -0.60 -11.47
CA GLN A 257 -23.62 -1.74 -10.57
C GLN A 257 -22.71 -1.68 -9.33
N LYS A 258 -21.59 -1.00 -9.44
CA LYS A 258 -20.61 -0.85 -8.35
C LYS A 258 -20.62 0.59 -7.87
N ILE A 259 -21.23 0.83 -6.72
CA ILE A 259 -21.31 2.14 -6.09
C ILE A 259 -20.90 1.99 -4.64
N VAL A 260 -19.93 2.77 -4.22
CA VAL A 260 -19.45 2.82 -2.84
C VAL A 260 -19.58 4.24 -2.31
N ILE A 261 -20.14 4.40 -1.12
CA ILE A 261 -20.34 5.70 -0.48
C ILE A 261 -19.52 5.78 0.80
N HIS A 262 -18.71 6.82 0.92
CA HIS A 262 -17.88 7.09 2.08
C HIS A 262 -18.23 8.44 2.72
N ASN A 263 -18.67 8.40 3.96
CA ASN A 263 -18.70 9.57 4.82
C ASN A 263 -17.30 9.75 5.42
N LEU A 264 -16.57 10.78 4.96
CA LEU A 264 -15.18 11.03 5.38
C LEU A 264 -15.04 11.38 6.87
N SER A 265 -16.15 11.65 7.57
CA SER A 265 -16.12 11.86 9.02
C SER A 265 -15.98 10.57 9.85
N VAL A 266 -16.28 9.42 9.25
CA VAL A 266 -16.28 8.11 9.93
C VAL A 266 -15.55 7.02 9.13
N SER A 267 -15.37 7.19 7.82
CA SER A 267 -14.63 6.24 6.99
C SER A 267 -13.14 6.43 7.18
N GLU A 268 -12.43 5.36 7.44
CA GLU A 268 -10.98 5.38 7.52
C GLU A 268 -10.36 5.54 6.13
N THR A 269 -9.41 6.46 5.99
CA THR A 269 -8.92 6.95 4.69
C THR A 269 -8.31 5.87 3.81
N SER A 270 -7.64 4.84 4.37
CA SER A 270 -7.02 3.78 3.57
C SER A 270 -8.05 2.92 2.83
N PHE A 271 -9.24 2.71 3.40
CA PHE A 271 -10.33 2.03 2.72
C PHE A 271 -10.89 2.87 1.57
N VAL A 272 -11.02 4.19 1.79
CA VAL A 272 -11.47 5.12 0.73
C VAL A 272 -10.47 5.14 -0.43
N LEU A 273 -9.17 5.23 -0.12
CA LEU A 273 -8.11 5.20 -1.14
C LEU A 273 -8.13 3.89 -1.94
N ALA A 274 -8.33 2.74 -1.28
CA ALA A 274 -8.41 1.45 -1.96
C ALA A 274 -9.57 1.41 -2.98
N ASP A 275 -10.74 1.95 -2.62
CA ASP A 275 -11.87 2.04 -3.54
C ASP A 275 -11.61 3.00 -4.70
N VAL A 276 -10.94 4.13 -4.45
CA VAL A 276 -10.53 5.05 -5.51
C VAL A 276 -9.54 4.38 -6.48
N PHE A 277 -8.56 3.61 -5.98
CA PHE A 277 -7.64 2.88 -6.85
C PHE A 277 -8.32 1.77 -7.66
N ARG A 278 -9.42 1.23 -7.14
CA ARG A 278 -10.16 0.16 -7.80
C ARG A 278 -11.09 0.66 -8.89
N TYR A 279 -11.83 1.75 -8.67
CA TYR A 279 -12.92 2.21 -9.53
C TYR A 279 -12.55 3.46 -10.33
N ASP A 280 -13.13 3.59 -11.53
CA ASP A 280 -12.78 4.60 -12.53
C ASP A 280 -13.44 5.97 -12.32
N THR A 281 -14.45 6.05 -11.46
CA THR A 281 -15.21 7.30 -11.28
C THR A 281 -15.26 7.68 -9.79
N LEU A 282 -14.94 8.94 -9.49
CA LEU A 282 -14.97 9.53 -8.16
C LEU A 282 -15.90 10.72 -8.13
N ALA A 283 -16.80 10.79 -7.16
CA ALA A 283 -17.59 11.98 -6.87
C ALA A 283 -17.27 12.49 -5.47
N ILE A 284 -17.00 13.79 -5.32
CA ILE A 284 -16.66 14.38 -4.03
C ILE A 284 -17.61 15.50 -3.68
N GLY A 285 -18.20 15.41 -2.48
CA GLY A 285 -19.13 16.38 -1.94
C GLY A 285 -18.65 17.07 -0.67
N SER A 286 -18.84 18.40 -0.60
CA SER A 286 -18.45 19.19 0.57
C SER A 286 -19.40 20.38 0.79
N PRO A 287 -19.77 20.68 2.04
CA PRO A 287 -20.29 22.01 2.34
C PRO A 287 -19.18 23.05 2.28
N THR A 288 -19.52 24.30 1.99
CA THR A 288 -18.60 25.43 2.21
C THR A 288 -18.47 25.68 3.70
N TYR A 289 -17.26 25.53 4.23
CA TYR A 289 -16.92 25.71 5.63
C TYR A 289 -15.81 26.77 5.76
N ASN A 290 -16.07 27.84 6.54
CA ASN A 290 -15.13 28.96 6.74
C ASN A 290 -14.54 29.51 5.44
N GLY A 291 -15.37 29.63 4.39
CA GLY A 291 -14.93 30.07 3.06
C GLY A 291 -14.01 29.05 2.34
N GLY A 292 -13.99 27.80 2.78
CA GLY A 292 -13.18 26.71 2.26
C GLY A 292 -13.97 25.41 2.02
N VAL A 293 -13.23 24.34 1.90
CA VAL A 293 -13.73 22.97 1.87
C VAL A 293 -13.91 22.46 3.31
N PHE A 294 -14.78 21.53 3.56
CA PHE A 294 -14.91 20.87 4.85
C PHE A 294 -13.57 20.16 5.21
N PRO A 295 -13.04 20.34 6.45
CA PRO A 295 -11.67 19.92 6.78
C PRO A 295 -11.30 18.48 6.42
N LEU A 296 -12.20 17.52 6.67
CA LEU A 296 -11.95 16.11 6.35
C LEU A 296 -11.95 15.84 4.84
N VAL A 297 -12.69 16.61 4.07
CA VAL A 297 -12.63 16.55 2.60
C VAL A 297 -11.32 17.17 2.09
N GLU A 298 -10.85 18.23 2.73
CA GLU A 298 -9.57 18.84 2.42
C GLU A 298 -8.38 17.90 2.72
N ASP A 299 -8.37 17.25 3.88
CA ASP A 299 -7.38 16.22 4.24
C ASP A 299 -7.39 15.06 3.22
N PHE A 300 -8.58 14.61 2.82
CA PHE A 300 -8.71 13.58 1.80
C PHE A 300 -8.10 14.00 0.46
N PHE A 301 -8.35 15.22 -0.01
CA PHE A 301 -7.70 15.76 -1.22
C PHE A 301 -6.19 15.82 -1.09
N ALA A 302 -5.66 16.25 0.07
CA ALA A 302 -4.23 16.27 0.32
C ALA A 302 -3.62 14.87 0.15
N ARG A 303 -4.17 13.86 0.81
CA ARG A 303 -3.72 12.46 0.72
C ARG A 303 -3.87 11.88 -0.69
N LEU A 304 -4.96 12.19 -1.38
CA LEU A 304 -5.20 11.73 -2.73
C LEU A 304 -4.22 12.35 -3.74
N SER A 305 -3.90 13.64 -3.56
CA SER A 305 -2.99 14.39 -4.45
C SER A 305 -1.51 13.93 -4.36
N GLU A 306 -1.15 13.16 -3.35
CA GLU A 306 0.17 12.54 -3.22
C GLU A 306 0.30 11.26 -4.06
N ARG A 307 -0.79 10.76 -4.61
CA ARG A 307 -0.90 9.51 -5.37
C ARG A 307 -1.19 9.76 -6.84
N ILE A 308 -1.04 8.74 -7.68
CA ILE A 308 -1.27 8.88 -9.11
C ILE A 308 -2.66 8.33 -9.44
N VAL A 309 -3.63 9.23 -9.61
CA VAL A 309 -5.04 8.91 -9.88
C VAL A 309 -5.62 9.71 -11.07
N SER A 310 -4.76 10.15 -11.99
CA SER A 310 -5.11 11.06 -13.08
C SER A 310 -6.04 10.47 -14.15
N ASN A 311 -6.20 9.15 -14.20
CA ASN A 311 -7.05 8.45 -15.19
C ASN A 311 -8.51 8.31 -14.74
N HIS A 312 -8.92 8.96 -13.65
CA HIS A 312 -10.28 8.91 -13.13
C HIS A 312 -11.15 10.03 -13.69
N LYS A 313 -12.47 9.77 -13.77
CA LYS A 313 -13.47 10.81 -13.90
C LYS A 313 -13.78 11.39 -12.53
N LEU A 314 -13.99 12.72 -12.45
CA LEU A 314 -14.27 13.43 -11.20
C LEU A 314 -15.57 14.22 -11.31
N GLY A 315 -16.55 13.89 -10.47
CA GLY A 315 -17.76 14.67 -10.22
C GLY A 315 -17.62 15.50 -8.95
N LEU A 316 -18.08 16.74 -8.94
CA LEU A 316 -18.02 17.61 -7.76
C LEU A 316 -19.39 18.17 -7.43
N PHE A 317 -19.75 18.18 -6.15
CA PHE A 317 -20.97 18.77 -5.64
C PHE A 317 -20.75 19.47 -4.29
N GLY A 318 -21.48 20.57 -4.04
CA GLY A 318 -21.22 21.34 -2.82
C GLY A 318 -22.38 22.22 -2.37
N GLY A 319 -22.59 22.30 -1.05
CA GLY A 319 -23.55 23.16 -0.41
C GLY A 319 -22.95 24.43 0.17
N TYR A 320 -23.73 25.51 0.25
CA TYR A 320 -23.32 26.75 0.88
C TYR A 320 -24.51 27.49 1.50
N THR A 321 -24.26 28.41 2.42
CA THR A 321 -25.31 29.22 3.03
C THR A 321 -25.37 30.61 2.40
N TRP A 322 -24.27 31.37 2.35
CA TRP A 322 -24.21 32.73 1.80
C TRP A 322 -23.19 32.91 0.67
N SER A 323 -22.13 32.10 0.62
CA SER A 323 -21.08 32.18 -0.41
C SER A 323 -20.64 30.78 -0.81
N SER A 324 -20.67 30.45 -2.09
CA SER A 324 -20.19 29.17 -2.62
C SER A 324 -18.67 29.23 -2.82
N GLN A 325 -17.93 28.36 -2.14
CA GLN A 325 -16.47 28.26 -2.26
C GLN A 325 -15.97 26.80 -2.37
N ALA A 326 -16.70 25.84 -1.84
CA ALA A 326 -16.22 24.46 -1.74
C ALA A 326 -15.90 23.87 -3.13
N VAL A 327 -16.83 23.92 -4.07
CA VAL A 327 -16.65 23.37 -5.43
C VAL A 327 -15.47 24.04 -6.14
N LYS A 328 -15.38 25.35 -6.09
CA LYS A 328 -14.25 26.10 -6.68
C LYS A 328 -12.89 25.66 -6.14
N LYS A 329 -12.79 25.45 -4.83
CA LYS A 329 -11.55 24.98 -4.20
C LYS A 329 -11.25 23.52 -4.52
N MET A 330 -12.30 22.66 -4.57
CA MET A 330 -12.13 21.28 -5.01
C MET A 330 -11.64 21.18 -6.47
N MET A 331 -12.10 22.06 -7.35
CA MET A 331 -11.58 22.18 -8.72
C MET A 331 -10.10 22.55 -8.73
N ALA A 332 -9.65 23.48 -7.87
CA ALA A 332 -8.25 23.84 -7.76
C ALA A 332 -7.34 22.70 -7.28
N TYR A 333 -7.83 21.84 -6.37
CA TYR A 333 -7.10 20.61 -6.01
C TYR A 333 -6.96 19.67 -7.22
N ASN A 334 -7.97 19.58 -8.08
CA ASN A 334 -7.92 18.73 -9.26
C ASN A 334 -6.90 19.20 -10.32
N GLU A 335 -6.51 20.47 -10.34
CA GLU A 335 -5.45 20.97 -11.23
C GLU A 335 -4.14 20.21 -11.03
N LYS A 336 -3.84 19.80 -9.78
CA LYS A 336 -2.67 18.98 -9.44
C LYS A 336 -2.85 17.51 -9.83
N MET A 337 -4.05 16.95 -9.62
CA MET A 337 -4.34 15.54 -9.87
C MET A 337 -4.64 15.23 -11.34
N LYS A 338 -5.17 16.22 -12.07
CA LYS A 338 -5.50 16.12 -13.50
C LYS A 338 -6.51 15.01 -13.84
N MET A 339 -7.44 14.72 -12.93
CA MET A 339 -8.57 13.86 -13.24
C MET A 339 -9.48 14.51 -14.27
N GLN A 340 -10.16 13.69 -15.08
CA GLN A 340 -11.13 14.18 -16.04
C GLN A 340 -12.36 14.72 -15.30
N LEU A 341 -12.46 16.05 -15.18
CA LEU A 341 -13.61 16.68 -14.55
C LEU A 341 -14.85 16.44 -15.41
N ILE A 342 -15.94 15.98 -14.79
CA ILE A 342 -17.27 15.91 -15.43
C ILE A 342 -17.78 17.35 -15.56
N ASP A 343 -18.24 17.74 -16.75
CA ASP A 343 -18.55 19.13 -17.11
C ASP A 343 -19.65 19.80 -16.24
N LYS A 344 -20.45 19.00 -15.53
CA LYS A 344 -21.50 19.49 -14.64
C LYS A 344 -21.07 19.37 -13.19
N THR A 345 -20.83 20.49 -12.52
CA THR A 345 -20.77 20.57 -11.06
C THR A 345 -22.15 20.90 -10.51
N VAL A 346 -22.46 20.44 -9.30
CA VAL A 346 -23.75 20.72 -8.66
C VAL A 346 -23.53 21.52 -7.38
N GLU A 347 -24.13 22.70 -7.33
CA GLU A 347 -24.12 23.53 -6.14
C GLU A 347 -25.56 23.87 -5.70
N TRP A 348 -25.76 23.93 -4.38
CA TRP A 348 -27.07 24.33 -3.83
C TRP A 348 -26.88 25.26 -2.63
N LYS A 349 -27.87 26.15 -2.46
CA LYS A 349 -27.88 27.11 -1.36
C LYS A 349 -28.77 26.61 -0.23
N GLN A 350 -28.26 26.64 1.01
CA GLN A 350 -28.97 26.29 2.24
C GLN A 350 -29.48 24.84 2.25
N GLY A 351 -30.79 24.61 2.46
CA GLY A 351 -31.34 23.25 2.51
C GLY A 351 -31.47 22.60 1.13
N VAL A 352 -31.49 21.28 1.12
CA VAL A 352 -31.68 20.47 -0.09
C VAL A 352 -33.13 20.63 -0.61
N SER A 353 -33.31 20.96 -1.89
CA SER A 353 -34.59 21.08 -2.59
C SER A 353 -34.76 19.95 -3.61
N GLN A 354 -36.00 19.77 -4.13
CA GLN A 354 -36.26 18.81 -5.22
C GLN A 354 -35.45 19.13 -6.48
N ASP A 355 -35.28 20.42 -6.79
CA ASP A 355 -34.43 20.85 -7.92
C ASP A 355 -32.95 20.43 -7.73
N SER A 356 -32.38 20.65 -6.53
CA SER A 356 -30.99 20.25 -6.24
C SER A 356 -30.83 18.73 -6.27
N LEU A 357 -31.80 17.96 -5.75
CA LEU A 357 -31.81 16.50 -5.83
C LEU A 357 -31.84 16.00 -7.28
N SER A 358 -32.70 16.60 -8.12
CA SER A 358 -32.76 16.25 -9.53
C SER A 358 -31.46 16.52 -10.26
N LYS A 359 -30.81 17.65 -10.01
CA LYS A 359 -29.51 18.02 -10.61
C LYS A 359 -28.39 17.04 -10.20
N VAL A 360 -28.35 16.64 -8.93
CA VAL A 360 -27.28 15.72 -8.48
C VAL A 360 -27.55 14.29 -8.97
N LYS A 361 -28.82 13.86 -9.13
CA LYS A 361 -29.15 12.60 -9.82
C LYS A 361 -28.67 12.61 -11.27
N GLU A 362 -28.85 13.72 -11.98
CA GLU A 362 -28.27 13.86 -13.33
C GLU A 362 -26.76 13.76 -13.37
N LEU A 363 -26.06 14.33 -12.38
CA LEU A 363 -24.61 14.16 -12.25
C LEU A 363 -24.24 12.68 -12.05
N GLY A 364 -25.01 11.94 -11.27
CA GLY A 364 -24.81 10.50 -11.07
C GLY A 364 -25.02 9.65 -12.33
N ARG A 365 -25.84 10.11 -13.28
CA ARG A 365 -26.10 9.39 -14.54
C ARG A 365 -25.02 9.58 -15.61
N LEU A 366 -24.07 10.51 -15.44
CA LEU A 366 -22.99 10.81 -16.37
C LEU A 366 -21.77 9.90 -16.15
#